data_3d45218c6a857d24ae0f9a81a7aa27da
#
_entry.id   3d45218c6a857d24ae0f9a81a7aa27da
#
_cell.length_a   1.000
_cell.length_b   1.000
_cell.length_c   1.000
_cell.angle_alpha   90.00
_cell.angle_beta   90.00
_cell.angle_gamma   90.00
#
_symmetry.space_group_name_H-M   'P 1'
#
loop_
_entity.id
_entity.type
_entity.pdbx_description
1 polymer ?
#
loop_
_entity_poly.entity_id
_entity_poly.type
_entity_poly.pdbx_seq_one_letter_code
_entity_poly.pdbx_strand_id
1 'polypeptide(L)'
;MKTLPEYLPPGTLIRHTDSPFPLLVLIGPYAASQAMLAFAARLALHAPLRVLDGGNRFNAREVARLLRGLDAPDLYGALERIRLARAFTCYQMLALLEQTPPEPQPTLVIDLLDTFYDESASLEERRRLIESCIVHLKTLSSLAPVAASVRPPPPSQEDPTGLLEIVQQAADSLWFQEENPAGSENAIQPELF
;
A
#
# COMPACT_ATOMS: atom_id res chain seq x y z
N MET A 1 16.76 2.50 13.69
CA MET A 1 15.54 2.27 12.91
C MET A 1 15.96 1.47 11.70
N LYS A 2 15.42 0.24 11.50
CA LYS A 2 15.77 -0.58 10.35
C LYS A 2 15.20 0.07 9.09
N THR A 3 15.99 0.17 8.05
CA THR A 3 15.59 0.77 6.78
C THR A 3 14.67 -0.19 5.99
N LEU A 4 13.78 0.33 5.17
CA LEU A 4 12.91 -0.45 4.29
C LEU A 4 13.63 -1.57 3.50
N PRO A 5 14.90 -1.42 3.05
CA PRO A 5 15.65 -2.47 2.38
C PRO A 5 15.72 -3.81 3.13
N GLU A 6 15.67 -3.82 4.45
CA GLU A 6 15.66 -5.07 5.23
C GLU A 6 14.34 -5.84 5.16
N TYR A 7 13.28 -5.20 4.67
CA TYR A 7 11.94 -5.78 4.53
C TYR A 7 11.51 -6.02 3.08
N LEU A 8 12.36 -5.62 2.10
CA LEU A 8 12.01 -5.75 0.70
C LEU A 8 11.96 -7.23 0.29
N PRO A 9 10.89 -7.64 -0.43
CA PRO A 9 10.79 -8.98 -0.96
C PRO A 9 11.87 -9.27 -2.00
N PRO A 10 12.27 -10.54 -2.19
CA PRO A 10 13.10 -10.93 -3.31
C PRO A 10 12.49 -10.48 -4.65
N GLY A 11 13.30 -10.00 -5.57
CA GLY A 11 12.84 -9.54 -6.89
C GLY A 11 12.38 -8.07 -6.94
N THR A 12 12.54 -7.30 -5.86
CA THR A 12 12.28 -5.86 -5.91
C THR A 12 13.26 -5.15 -6.83
N LEU A 13 12.74 -4.45 -7.84
CA LEU A 13 13.53 -3.57 -8.71
C LEU A 13 13.77 -2.24 -7.99
N ILE A 14 15.02 -1.92 -7.71
CA ILE A 14 15.42 -0.66 -7.07
C ILE A 14 15.98 0.25 -8.16
N ARG A 15 15.43 1.46 -8.27
CA ARG A 15 16.01 2.54 -9.07
C ARG A 15 16.96 3.35 -8.19
N HIS A 16 18.02 3.86 -8.77
CA HIS A 16 18.91 4.78 -8.05
C HIS A 16 18.13 6.03 -7.64
N THR A 17 18.11 6.31 -6.36
CA THR A 17 17.50 7.50 -5.78
C THR A 17 18.40 8.04 -4.68
N ASP A 18 18.48 9.36 -4.58
CA ASP A 18 19.18 10.05 -3.50
C ASP A 18 18.33 10.13 -2.21
N SER A 19 17.08 9.66 -2.27
CA SER A 19 16.22 9.64 -1.10
C SER A 19 16.66 8.59 -0.09
N PRO A 20 16.77 8.94 1.20
CA PRO A 20 17.08 7.99 2.27
C PRO A 20 15.96 6.94 2.45
N PHE A 21 14.75 7.25 2.01
CA PHE A 21 13.59 6.36 2.05
C PHE A 21 12.93 6.33 0.67
N PRO A 22 13.26 5.34 -0.19
CA PRO A 22 12.64 5.24 -1.51
C PRO A 22 11.14 4.99 -1.42
N LEU A 23 10.37 5.62 -2.31
CA LEU A 23 8.96 5.29 -2.51
C LEU A 23 8.86 3.90 -3.13
N LEU A 24 8.38 2.94 -2.34
CA LEU A 24 8.13 1.58 -2.80
C LEU A 24 6.71 1.46 -3.38
N VAL A 25 6.58 0.93 -4.59
CA VAL A 25 5.29 0.58 -5.16
C VAL A 25 5.22 -0.94 -5.39
N LEU A 26 4.18 -1.56 -4.81
CA LEU A 26 3.85 -2.96 -4.96
C LEU A 26 2.75 -3.10 -6.00
N ILE A 27 3.01 -3.91 -7.03
CA ILE A 27 2.07 -4.15 -8.11
C ILE A 27 1.70 -5.62 -8.12
N GLY A 28 0.42 -5.91 -8.00
CA GLY A 28 -0.06 -7.29 -8.04
C GLY A 28 -1.57 -7.37 -7.79
N PRO A 29 -2.20 -8.48 -8.20
CA PRO A 29 -3.64 -8.61 -8.09
C PRO A 29 -4.08 -8.62 -6.61
N TYR A 30 -4.27 -9.77 -6.01
CA TYR A 30 -4.75 -9.86 -4.62
C TYR A 30 -3.61 -9.84 -3.59
N ALA A 31 -2.44 -10.26 -4.00
CA ALA A 31 -1.34 -10.55 -3.10
C ALA A 31 -0.63 -9.27 -2.59
N ALA A 32 -0.71 -8.16 -3.33
CA ALA A 32 -0.17 -6.89 -2.85
C ALA A 32 -0.84 -6.45 -1.54
N SER A 33 -2.15 -6.70 -1.38
CA SER A 33 -2.86 -6.39 -0.13
C SER A 33 -2.36 -7.23 1.04
N GLN A 34 -2.07 -8.52 0.84
CA GLN A 34 -1.50 -9.38 1.89
C GLN A 34 -0.09 -8.95 2.29
N ALA A 35 0.75 -8.58 1.31
CA ALA A 35 2.07 -8.05 1.57
C ALA A 35 2.00 -6.73 2.36
N MET A 36 1.07 -5.84 2.03
CA MET A 36 0.86 -4.59 2.75
C MET A 36 0.40 -4.83 4.19
N LEU A 37 -0.45 -5.83 4.45
CA LEU A 37 -0.84 -6.20 5.81
C LEU A 37 0.35 -6.79 6.60
N ALA A 38 1.23 -7.54 5.95
CA ALA A 38 2.47 -8.04 6.56
C ALA A 38 3.43 -6.90 6.89
N PHE A 39 3.57 -5.89 6.00
CA PHE A 39 4.32 -4.68 6.30
C PHE A 39 3.70 -3.92 7.48
N ALA A 40 2.37 -3.76 7.49
CA ALA A 40 1.69 -3.10 8.60
C ALA A 40 2.00 -3.78 9.94
N ALA A 41 1.91 -5.12 10.02
CA ALA A 41 2.24 -5.88 11.22
C ALA A 41 3.68 -5.65 11.68
N ARG A 42 4.65 -5.76 10.76
CA ARG A 42 6.08 -5.60 11.08
C ARG A 42 6.45 -4.18 11.51
N LEU A 43 5.93 -3.16 10.83
CA LEU A 43 6.22 -1.77 11.18
C LEU A 43 5.58 -1.38 12.51
N ALA A 44 4.36 -1.84 12.78
CA ALA A 44 3.64 -1.56 14.01
C ALA A 44 4.28 -2.18 15.26
N LEU A 45 5.15 -3.19 15.11
CA LEU A 45 5.95 -3.71 16.24
C LEU A 45 6.85 -2.63 16.86
N HIS A 46 7.34 -1.70 16.05
CA HIS A 46 8.43 -0.82 16.44
C HIS A 46 8.06 0.66 16.51
N ALA A 47 7.05 1.11 15.77
CA ALA A 47 6.72 2.54 15.64
C ALA A 47 5.25 2.78 15.31
N PRO A 48 4.72 3.99 15.56
CA PRO A 48 3.45 4.43 15.00
C PRO A 48 3.46 4.33 13.47
N LEU A 49 2.33 3.90 12.90
CA LEU A 49 2.15 3.64 11.48
C LEU A 49 0.88 4.33 10.98
N ARG A 50 0.98 5.00 9.83
CA ARG A 50 -0.20 5.47 9.08
C ARG A 50 -0.57 4.46 8.01
N VAL A 51 -1.86 4.23 7.86
CA VAL A 51 -2.42 3.42 6.77
C VAL A 51 -3.53 4.22 6.10
N LEU A 52 -3.35 4.50 4.82
CA LEU A 52 -4.35 5.10 3.95
C LEU A 52 -4.90 3.99 3.05
N ASP A 53 -6.18 3.70 3.17
CA ASP A 53 -6.80 2.53 2.50
C ASP A 53 -7.78 3.00 1.43
N GLY A 54 -7.38 2.88 0.16
CA GLY A 54 -8.20 3.26 -0.99
C GLY A 54 -9.10 2.12 -1.50
N GLY A 55 -8.69 0.86 -1.28
CA GLY A 55 -9.44 -0.32 -1.74
C GLY A 55 -10.36 -0.93 -0.69
N ASN A 56 -10.49 -0.32 0.49
CA ASN A 56 -11.20 -0.91 1.64
C ASN A 56 -10.71 -2.34 1.98
N ARG A 57 -9.38 -2.55 1.91
CA ARG A 57 -8.71 -3.85 2.02
C ARG A 57 -8.03 -4.08 3.37
N PHE A 58 -7.86 -3.03 4.17
CA PHE A 58 -7.21 -3.19 5.46
C PHE A 58 -8.05 -4.06 6.40
N ASN A 59 -7.46 -5.16 6.84
CA ASN A 59 -8.08 -6.13 7.73
C ASN A 59 -7.30 -6.22 9.04
N ALA A 60 -7.81 -5.56 10.09
CA ALA A 60 -7.18 -5.54 11.41
C ALA A 60 -7.08 -6.93 12.04
N ARG A 61 -8.02 -7.86 11.75
CA ARG A 61 -7.97 -9.25 12.26
C ARG A 61 -6.79 -9.99 11.66
N GLU A 62 -6.55 -9.79 10.36
CA GLU A 62 -5.41 -10.40 9.68
C GLU A 62 -4.09 -9.83 10.18
N VAL A 63 -4.00 -8.52 10.39
CA VAL A 63 -2.82 -7.89 11.02
C VAL A 63 -2.57 -8.47 12.41
N ALA A 64 -3.62 -8.64 13.23
CA ALA A 64 -3.50 -9.26 14.54
C ALA A 64 -3.02 -10.73 14.46
N ARG A 65 -3.46 -11.49 13.44
CA ARG A 65 -2.97 -12.85 13.18
C ARG A 65 -1.49 -12.85 12.84
N LEU A 66 -1.07 -11.96 11.97
CA LEU A 66 0.32 -11.79 11.57
C LEU A 66 1.21 -11.37 12.76
N LEU A 67 0.75 -10.45 13.59
CA LEU A 67 1.46 -10.03 14.80
C LEU A 67 1.66 -11.19 15.79
N ARG A 68 0.66 -12.07 15.95
CA ARG A 68 0.82 -13.29 16.78
C ARG A 68 1.86 -14.23 16.19
N GLY A 69 1.89 -14.40 14.87
CA GLY A 69 2.90 -15.22 14.18
C GLY A 69 4.32 -14.62 14.24
N LEU A 70 4.45 -13.34 14.58
CA LEU A 70 5.72 -12.65 14.83
C LEU A 70 6.10 -12.60 16.31
N ASP A 71 5.37 -13.33 17.17
CA ASP A 71 5.58 -13.35 18.63
C ASP A 71 5.61 -11.92 19.23
N ALA A 72 4.68 -11.07 18.78
CA ALA A 72 4.59 -9.69 19.22
C ALA A 72 4.46 -9.62 20.75
N PRO A 73 5.40 -8.98 21.48
CA PRO A 73 5.37 -8.94 22.94
C PRO A 73 4.19 -8.15 23.50
N ASP A 74 3.68 -7.18 22.72
CA ASP A 74 2.53 -6.37 23.03
C ASP A 74 1.64 -6.25 21.77
N LEU A 75 0.75 -7.21 21.62
CA LEU A 75 -0.18 -7.27 20.47
C LEU A 75 -1.11 -6.05 20.42
N TYR A 76 -1.68 -5.67 21.56
CA TYR A 76 -2.66 -4.58 21.61
C TYR A 76 -1.99 -3.23 21.35
N GLY A 77 -0.86 -2.96 21.99
CA GLY A 77 -0.10 -1.74 21.72
C GLY A 77 0.40 -1.67 20.28
N ALA A 78 0.77 -2.79 19.65
CA ALA A 78 1.10 -2.81 18.23
C ALA A 78 -0.09 -2.42 17.35
N LEU A 79 -1.29 -2.93 17.65
CA LEU A 79 -2.51 -2.56 16.91
C LEU A 79 -2.90 -1.09 17.13
N GLU A 80 -2.76 -0.56 18.34
CA GLU A 80 -3.06 0.83 18.68
C GLU A 80 -2.11 1.84 18.00
N ARG A 81 -0.91 1.40 17.62
CA ARG A 81 0.02 2.22 16.84
C ARG A 81 -0.42 2.43 15.39
N ILE A 82 -1.38 1.65 14.89
CA ILE A 82 -1.86 1.75 13.51
C ILE A 82 -3.00 2.77 13.44
N ARG A 83 -2.74 3.88 12.76
CA ARG A 83 -3.75 4.90 12.45
C ARG A 83 -4.26 4.66 11.04
N LEU A 84 -5.53 4.25 10.93
CA LEU A 84 -6.19 3.94 9.66
C LEU A 84 -7.12 5.07 9.24
N ALA A 85 -6.98 5.52 7.99
CA ALA A 85 -7.94 6.37 7.29
C ALA A 85 -8.33 5.72 5.96
N ARG A 86 -9.57 5.94 5.50
CA ARG A 86 -10.09 5.37 4.25
C ARG A 86 -10.51 6.45 3.28
N ALA A 87 -10.25 6.21 2.00
CA ALA A 87 -10.76 6.98 0.89
C ALA A 87 -11.66 6.10 0.02
N PHE A 88 -12.76 6.64 -0.44
CA PHE A 88 -13.71 5.98 -1.33
C PHE A 88 -13.79 6.65 -2.71
N THR A 89 -13.11 7.78 -2.86
CA THR A 89 -12.99 8.51 -4.13
C THR A 89 -11.57 9.02 -4.31
N CYS A 90 -11.17 9.30 -5.55
CA CYS A 90 -9.86 9.90 -5.85
C CYS A 90 -9.65 11.26 -5.17
N TYR A 91 -10.73 12.06 -5.02
CA TYR A 91 -10.68 13.34 -4.29
C TYR A 91 -10.40 13.14 -2.80
N GLN A 92 -11.03 12.14 -2.18
CA GLN A 92 -10.78 11.80 -0.78
C GLN A 92 -9.37 11.27 -0.57
N MET A 93 -8.83 10.48 -1.52
CA MET A 93 -7.45 9.99 -1.43
C MET A 93 -6.46 11.15 -1.46
N LEU A 94 -6.63 12.11 -2.38
CA LEU A 94 -5.81 13.32 -2.41
C LEU A 94 -5.95 14.11 -1.10
N ALA A 95 -7.18 14.36 -0.65
CA ALA A 95 -7.41 15.10 0.59
C ALA A 95 -6.77 14.44 1.82
N LEU A 96 -6.78 13.11 1.92
CA LEU A 96 -6.09 12.37 2.98
C LEU A 96 -4.58 12.58 2.92
N LEU A 97 -3.99 12.55 1.72
CA LEU A 97 -2.55 12.78 1.54
C LEU A 97 -2.17 14.23 1.86
N GLU A 98 -2.96 15.22 1.42
CA GLU A 98 -2.75 16.64 1.74
C GLU A 98 -2.83 16.93 3.25
N GLN A 99 -3.75 16.26 3.95
CA GLN A 99 -3.92 16.38 5.40
C GLN A 99 -2.90 15.58 6.21
N THR A 100 -2.14 14.70 5.56
CA THR A 100 -1.12 13.90 6.22
C THR A 100 0.12 14.77 6.50
N PRO A 101 0.44 15.06 7.78
CA PRO A 101 1.57 15.90 8.09
C PRO A 101 2.88 15.21 7.67
N PRO A 102 3.85 15.97 7.12
CA PRO A 102 5.17 15.45 6.75
C PRO A 102 6.03 15.22 8.00
N GLU A 103 5.81 14.11 8.67
CA GLU A 103 6.52 13.69 9.87
C GLU A 103 7.31 12.40 9.59
N PRO A 104 8.36 12.10 10.40
CA PRO A 104 9.16 10.88 10.25
C PRO A 104 8.39 9.63 10.74
N GLN A 105 7.23 9.40 10.17
CA GLN A 105 6.34 8.28 10.47
C GLN A 105 6.07 7.47 9.20
N PRO A 106 6.33 6.14 9.21
CA PRO A 106 6.01 5.26 8.09
C PRO A 106 4.56 5.38 7.64
N THR A 107 4.37 5.36 6.32
CA THR A 107 3.04 5.47 5.71
C THR A 107 2.84 4.35 4.70
N LEU A 108 1.73 3.63 4.83
CA LEU A 108 1.28 2.63 3.86
C LEU A 108 0.03 3.14 3.15
N VAL A 109 0.01 3.05 1.82
CA VAL A 109 -1.17 3.35 1.00
C VAL A 109 -1.63 2.06 0.35
N ILE A 110 -2.81 1.57 0.71
CA ILE A 110 -3.35 0.29 0.22
C ILE A 110 -4.30 0.55 -0.93
N ASP A 111 -4.05 -0.12 -2.06
CA ASP A 111 -4.85 -0.04 -3.29
C ASP A 111 -5.08 1.42 -3.74
N LEU A 112 -3.98 2.17 -3.90
CA LEU A 112 -4.00 3.59 -4.27
C LEU A 112 -4.90 3.88 -5.47
N LEU A 113 -4.84 3.07 -6.54
CA LEU A 113 -5.56 3.30 -7.79
C LEU A 113 -7.02 2.82 -7.77
N ASP A 114 -7.45 2.06 -6.75
CA ASP A 114 -8.84 1.56 -6.70
C ASP A 114 -9.86 2.71 -6.74
N THR A 115 -9.58 3.80 -6.03
CA THR A 115 -10.42 5.00 -6.01
C THR A 115 -10.36 5.83 -7.30
N PHE A 116 -9.40 5.58 -8.18
CA PHE A 116 -9.19 6.28 -9.44
C PHE A 116 -9.80 5.56 -10.64
N TYR A 117 -10.18 4.30 -10.49
CA TYR A 117 -10.88 3.54 -11.54
C TYR A 117 -12.38 3.85 -11.58
N ASP A 118 -12.91 4.57 -10.60
CA ASP A 118 -14.29 5.07 -10.62
C ASP A 118 -14.47 6.11 -11.74
N GLU A 119 -15.52 5.94 -12.55
CA GLU A 119 -15.85 6.79 -13.69
C GLU A 119 -16.45 8.16 -13.30
N SER A 120 -16.57 8.44 -12.01
CA SER A 120 -17.14 9.71 -11.51
C SER A 120 -16.32 10.95 -11.86
N ALA A 121 -15.01 10.79 -12.14
CA ALA A 121 -14.11 11.85 -12.57
C ALA A 121 -13.64 11.64 -14.02
N SER A 122 -13.42 12.72 -14.77
CA SER A 122 -12.88 12.65 -16.14
C SER A 122 -11.46 12.05 -16.14
N LEU A 123 -11.03 11.50 -17.29
CA LEU A 123 -9.69 10.94 -17.44
C LEU A 123 -8.60 11.97 -17.11
N GLU A 124 -8.75 13.19 -17.60
CA GLU A 124 -7.81 14.29 -17.36
C GLU A 124 -7.75 14.65 -15.86
N GLU A 125 -8.90 14.73 -15.21
CA GLU A 125 -8.99 15.01 -13.79
C GLU A 125 -8.33 13.91 -12.95
N ARG A 126 -8.58 12.64 -13.27
CA ARG A 126 -7.93 11.51 -12.59
C ARG A 126 -6.41 11.54 -12.71
N ARG A 127 -5.89 11.90 -13.90
CA ARG A 127 -4.44 12.06 -14.10
C ARG A 127 -3.87 13.19 -13.25
N ARG A 128 -4.51 14.35 -13.25
CA ARG A 128 -4.12 15.49 -12.43
C ARG A 128 -4.10 15.15 -10.93
N LEU A 129 -5.13 14.44 -10.47
CA LEU A 129 -5.25 14.05 -9.06
C LEU A 129 -4.17 13.04 -8.67
N ILE A 130 -3.87 12.03 -9.50
CA ILE A 130 -2.82 11.05 -9.17
C ILE A 130 -1.43 11.68 -9.18
N GLU A 131 -1.14 12.60 -10.11
CA GLU A 131 0.11 13.36 -10.10
C GLU A 131 0.28 14.16 -8.81
N SER A 132 -0.81 14.81 -8.32
CA SER A 132 -0.81 15.49 -7.04
C SER A 132 -0.58 14.52 -5.87
N CYS A 133 -1.22 13.35 -5.86
CA CYS A 133 -0.98 12.30 -4.86
C CYS A 133 0.49 11.89 -4.82
N ILE A 134 1.11 11.71 -5.99
CA ILE A 134 2.53 11.33 -6.11
C ILE A 134 3.44 12.39 -5.48
N VAL A 135 3.17 13.67 -5.68
CA VAL A 135 3.94 14.76 -5.04
C VAL A 135 3.91 14.63 -3.52
N HIS A 136 2.74 14.37 -2.94
CA HIS A 136 2.61 14.16 -1.49
C HIS A 136 3.31 12.89 -1.02
N LEU A 137 3.19 11.78 -1.76
CA LEU A 137 3.89 10.52 -1.44
C LEU A 137 5.41 10.71 -1.46
N LYS A 138 5.97 11.44 -2.43
CA LYS A 138 7.38 11.79 -2.50
C LYS A 138 7.82 12.68 -1.33
N THR A 139 6.99 13.64 -0.95
CA THR A 139 7.26 14.49 0.22
C THR A 139 7.32 13.64 1.50
N LEU A 140 6.38 12.72 1.71
CA LEU A 140 6.40 11.82 2.85
C LEU A 140 7.60 10.87 2.81
N SER A 141 7.96 10.33 1.64
CA SER A 141 9.08 9.41 1.48
C SER A 141 10.45 10.06 1.68
N SER A 142 10.54 11.39 1.62
CA SER A 142 11.79 12.10 1.98
C SER A 142 12.08 12.05 3.49
N LEU A 143 11.09 11.76 4.32
CA LEU A 143 11.17 11.81 5.78
C LEU A 143 11.07 10.45 6.46
N ALA A 144 10.33 9.52 5.86
CA ALA A 144 10.08 8.18 6.40
C ALA A 144 9.73 7.18 5.29
N PRO A 145 9.82 5.87 5.56
CA PRO A 145 9.42 4.84 4.61
C PRO A 145 7.97 4.98 4.14
N VAL A 146 7.77 5.00 2.83
CA VAL A 146 6.44 5.00 2.20
C VAL A 146 6.32 3.80 1.25
N ALA A 147 5.25 3.03 1.41
CA ALA A 147 4.91 1.98 0.47
C ALA A 147 3.47 2.14 -0.01
N ALA A 148 3.27 2.05 -1.31
CA ALA A 148 1.95 2.06 -1.92
C ALA A 148 1.71 0.75 -2.66
N SER A 149 0.53 0.14 -2.52
CA SER A 149 0.12 -0.96 -3.35
C SER A 149 -0.86 -0.49 -4.42
N VAL A 150 -0.77 -1.10 -5.59
CA VAL A 150 -1.68 -0.86 -6.71
C VAL A 150 -2.05 -2.19 -7.35
N ARG A 151 -3.30 -2.31 -7.77
CA ARG A 151 -3.74 -3.41 -8.63
C ARG A 151 -3.72 -2.92 -10.08
N PRO A 152 -3.26 -3.75 -11.02
CA PRO A 152 -3.50 -3.48 -12.43
C PRO A 152 -5.00 -3.38 -12.70
N PRO A 153 -5.43 -2.60 -13.70
CA PRO A 153 -6.82 -2.63 -14.14
C PRO A 153 -7.21 -4.05 -14.55
N PRO A 154 -8.50 -4.44 -14.38
CA PRO A 154 -8.96 -5.75 -14.84
C PRO A 154 -8.65 -5.93 -16.33
N PRO A 155 -8.35 -7.16 -16.81
CA PRO A 155 -8.05 -7.41 -18.21
C PRO A 155 -9.15 -6.98 -19.21
N SER A 156 -10.38 -6.82 -18.70
CA SER A 156 -11.53 -6.32 -19.47
C SER A 156 -11.61 -4.79 -19.54
N GLN A 157 -10.79 -4.09 -18.78
CA GLN A 157 -10.70 -2.63 -18.81
C GLN A 157 -9.31 -2.26 -19.30
N GLU A 158 -9.25 -1.65 -20.48
CA GLU A 158 -8.04 -0.92 -20.86
C GLU A 158 -7.79 0.17 -19.81
N ASP A 159 -6.53 0.46 -19.51
CA ASP A 159 -6.18 1.65 -18.72
C ASP A 159 -6.00 2.84 -19.67
N PRO A 160 -7.08 3.47 -20.15
CA PRO A 160 -6.99 4.58 -21.10
C PRO A 160 -6.37 5.81 -20.45
N THR A 161 -6.22 5.79 -19.14
CA THR A 161 -5.65 6.89 -18.37
C THR A 161 -4.14 6.80 -18.22
N GLY A 162 -3.55 5.62 -18.36
CA GLY A 162 -2.14 5.37 -18.05
C GLY A 162 -1.79 5.61 -16.58
N LEU A 163 -2.76 5.51 -15.66
CA LEU A 163 -2.55 5.79 -14.23
C LEU A 163 -1.53 4.86 -13.61
N LEU A 164 -1.56 3.58 -14.00
CA LEU A 164 -0.60 2.59 -13.53
C LEU A 164 0.82 2.97 -13.96
N GLU A 165 0.99 3.39 -15.22
CA GLU A 165 2.29 3.82 -15.75
C GLU A 165 2.81 5.06 -15.01
N ILE A 166 1.96 6.04 -14.74
CA ILE A 166 2.33 7.25 -13.98
C ILE A 166 2.86 6.87 -12.60
N VAL A 167 2.19 5.98 -11.88
CA VAL A 167 2.63 5.53 -10.56
C VAL A 167 3.93 4.71 -10.67
N GLN A 168 4.06 3.85 -11.67
CA GLN A 168 5.29 3.09 -11.91
C GLN A 168 6.48 3.98 -12.20
N GLN A 169 6.31 5.02 -13.03
CA GLN A 169 7.39 5.96 -13.37
C GLN A 169 7.83 6.76 -12.15
N ALA A 170 6.91 7.09 -11.26
CA ALA A 170 7.19 7.83 -10.04
C ALA A 170 7.88 7.00 -8.95
N ALA A 171 7.76 5.68 -8.97
CA ALA A 171 8.32 4.80 -7.95
C ALA A 171 9.85 4.79 -7.97
N ASP A 172 10.48 4.82 -6.80
CA ASP A 172 11.93 4.60 -6.64
C ASP A 172 12.26 3.11 -6.57
N SER A 173 11.29 2.31 -6.10
CA SER A 173 11.40 0.86 -6.04
C SER A 173 10.08 0.22 -6.46
N LEU A 174 10.17 -0.80 -7.30
CA LEU A 174 9.01 -1.55 -7.80
C LEU A 174 9.12 -3.01 -7.38
N TRP A 175 8.04 -3.54 -6.84
CA TRP A 175 7.88 -4.96 -6.62
C TRP A 175 6.65 -5.48 -7.35
N PHE A 176 6.89 -6.40 -8.30
CA PHE A 176 5.83 -7.09 -9.01
C PHE A 176 5.57 -8.42 -8.33
N GLN A 177 4.34 -8.67 -7.96
CA GLN A 177 3.93 -9.95 -7.45
C GLN A 177 3.16 -10.69 -8.52
N GLU A 178 3.72 -11.82 -8.95
CA GLU A 178 3.07 -12.75 -9.88
C GLU A 178 1.86 -13.40 -9.21
N GLU A 179 0.84 -13.70 -10.00
CA GLU A 179 -0.24 -14.58 -9.55
C GLU A 179 0.35 -15.95 -9.23
N ASN A 180 0.28 -16.35 -7.97
CA ASN A 180 0.60 -17.71 -7.61
C ASN A 180 -0.68 -18.56 -7.77
N PRO A 181 -0.82 -19.36 -8.83
CA PRO A 181 -2.03 -20.16 -9.07
C PRO A 181 -2.26 -21.24 -8.01
N ALA A 182 -1.30 -21.46 -7.11
CA ALA A 182 -1.39 -22.46 -6.05
C ALA A 182 -2.12 -21.99 -4.77
N GLY A 183 -2.58 -20.73 -4.69
CA GLY A 183 -3.23 -20.17 -3.49
C GLY A 183 -4.75 -20.37 -3.39
N SER A 184 -5.42 -20.99 -4.37
CA SER A 184 -6.87 -21.13 -4.36
C SER A 184 -7.39 -22.46 -3.77
N GLU A 185 -6.53 -23.36 -3.32
CA GLU A 185 -6.94 -24.71 -2.90
C GLU A 185 -6.81 -25.02 -1.39
N ASN A 186 -6.85 -24.06 -0.50
CA ASN A 186 -6.97 -24.36 0.93
C ASN A 186 -8.01 -23.49 1.65
N ALA A 187 -9.19 -23.35 1.07
CA ALA A 187 -10.39 -23.11 1.85
C ALA A 187 -10.89 -24.50 2.35
N ILE A 188 -10.28 -24.98 3.42
CA ILE A 188 -10.85 -26.08 4.19
C ILE A 188 -12.15 -25.54 4.76
N GLN A 189 -13.28 -25.94 4.14
CA GLN A 189 -14.59 -25.83 4.76
C GLN A 189 -14.54 -26.72 6.01
N PRO A 190 -14.77 -26.22 7.22
CA PRO A 190 -15.06 -27.09 8.34
C PRO A 190 -16.44 -27.72 8.07
N GLU A 191 -16.45 -29.03 7.88
CA GLU A 191 -17.68 -29.78 7.93
C GLU A 191 -18.35 -29.55 9.29
N LEU A 192 -19.55 -29.01 9.26
CA LEU A 192 -20.44 -28.91 10.40
C LEU A 192 -21.04 -30.30 10.64
N PHE A 193 -20.63 -30.94 11.75
CA PHE A 193 -21.39 -31.93 12.46
C PHE A 193 -21.70 -31.43 13.86
#